data_366d0533311bcddd05e01dd327aab1be
#
_entry.id   366d0533311bcddd05e01dd327aab1be
#
_cell.length_a   1.000
_cell.length_b   1.000
_cell.length_c   1.000
_cell.angle_alpha   90.00
_cell.angle_beta   90.00
_cell.angle_gamma   90.00
#
_symmetry.space_group_name_H-M   'P 1'
#
loop_
_entity.id
_entity.type
_entity.pdbx_description
1 polymer ?
#
loop_
_entity_poly.entity_id
_entity_poly.type
_entity_poly.pdbx_seq_one_letter_code
_entity_poly.pdbx_strand_id
1 'polypeptide(L)'
;MPVEDVFSISGRGTVVTGRSEQGQVKVGEEIEILGIREPQKTTCTGVEMFRKLLDSGEAGDNVGVLLRGTKREEVERGQVLAKPGSIKPHTKFKAEAYVLKKEEGGRHTPFFSNYRPQFYFRTTDVTGTIKLPEGTEMVMPGDNITMEVTLLSPIAMDKGLKFAIREGGR
;
A
#
# COMPACT_ATOMS: atom_id res chain seq x y z
N MET A 1 5.44 4.53 6.05
CA MET A 1 6.45 4.10 5.07
C MET A 1 6.00 2.78 4.42
N PRO A 2 5.70 2.79 3.13
CA PRO A 2 5.40 1.55 2.41
C PRO A 2 6.63 0.65 2.33
N VAL A 3 6.43 -0.64 2.48
CA VAL A 3 7.51 -1.64 2.40
C VAL A 3 7.81 -1.95 0.93
N GLU A 4 9.03 -1.73 0.50
CA GLU A 4 9.51 -2.08 -0.84
C GLU A 4 10.24 -3.42 -0.85
N ASP A 5 11.23 -3.59 0.02
CA ASP A 5 12.00 -4.82 0.16
C ASP A 5 12.23 -5.18 1.62
N VAL A 6 12.49 -6.47 1.86
CA VAL A 6 12.74 -7.02 3.18
C VAL A 6 14.02 -7.87 3.12
N PHE A 7 14.95 -7.59 4.01
CA PHE A 7 16.23 -8.30 4.10
C PHE A 7 16.46 -8.85 5.49
N SER A 8 17.14 -9.98 5.57
CA SER A 8 17.63 -10.53 6.82
C SER A 8 19.13 -10.26 6.90
N ILE A 9 19.58 -9.61 7.98
CA ILE A 9 20.97 -9.33 8.23
C ILE A 9 21.44 -10.16 9.41
N SER A 10 22.46 -11.00 9.18
CA SER A 10 23.05 -11.84 10.22
C SER A 10 23.51 -11.00 11.41
N GLY A 11 23.07 -11.38 12.61
CA GLY A 11 23.40 -10.67 13.84
C GLY A 11 22.65 -9.37 14.10
N ARG A 12 21.81 -8.90 13.16
CA ARG A 12 21.05 -7.66 13.31
C ARG A 12 19.55 -7.83 13.24
N GLY A 13 19.06 -8.85 12.53
CA GLY A 13 17.64 -9.12 12.38
C GLY A 13 17.09 -8.72 11.00
N THR A 14 15.87 -8.25 10.96
CA THR A 14 15.16 -7.91 9.72
C THR A 14 15.25 -6.42 9.43
N VAL A 15 15.61 -6.09 8.19
CA VAL A 15 15.65 -4.71 7.68
C VAL A 15 14.57 -4.57 6.60
N VAL A 16 13.75 -3.55 6.74
CA VAL A 16 12.72 -3.19 5.77
C VAL A 16 13.12 -1.90 5.09
N THR A 17 13.14 -1.90 3.77
CA THR A 17 13.46 -0.70 2.98
C THR A 17 12.21 -0.09 2.38
N GLY A 18 12.23 1.22 2.22
CA GLY A 18 11.17 1.96 1.59
C GLY A 18 11.39 3.46 1.68
N ARG A 19 10.46 4.20 1.09
CA ARG A 19 10.47 5.66 1.16
C ARG A 19 9.52 6.12 2.26
N SER A 20 10.03 6.92 3.18
CA SER A 20 9.18 7.56 4.17
C SER A 20 8.30 8.61 3.49
N GLU A 21 6.98 8.49 3.61
CA GLU A 21 6.02 9.40 2.97
C GLU A 21 5.62 10.56 3.87
N GLN A 22 5.44 10.29 5.16
CA GLN A 22 4.98 11.28 6.13
C GLN A 22 5.71 11.12 7.46
N GLY A 23 5.94 12.25 8.13
CA GLY A 23 6.49 12.24 9.47
C GLY A 23 7.93 11.77 9.53
N GLN A 24 8.30 11.24 10.67
CA GLN A 24 9.66 10.85 11.01
C GLN A 24 9.65 9.48 11.70
N VAL A 25 10.60 8.61 11.36
CA VAL A 25 10.86 7.37 12.08
C VAL A 25 12.16 7.51 12.87
N LYS A 26 12.13 7.19 14.17
CA LYS A 26 13.28 7.28 15.06
C LYS A 26 13.61 5.94 15.68
N VAL A 27 14.88 5.75 15.98
CA VAL A 27 15.34 4.58 16.75
C VAL A 27 14.65 4.59 18.13
N GLY A 28 14.13 3.45 18.53
CA GLY A 28 13.42 3.28 19.81
C GLY A 28 11.91 3.45 19.73
N GLU A 29 11.39 3.96 18.62
CA GLU A 29 9.93 4.11 18.44
C GLU A 29 9.23 2.79 18.18
N GLU A 30 8.02 2.67 18.71
CA GLU A 30 7.13 1.58 18.40
C GLU A 30 6.55 1.77 16.99
N ILE A 31 6.51 0.68 16.22
CA ILE A 31 6.01 0.65 14.85
C ILE A 31 4.94 -0.42 14.72
N GLU A 32 3.90 -0.10 13.95
CA GLU A 32 2.87 -1.05 13.56
C GLU A 32 3.05 -1.44 12.10
N ILE A 33 3.00 -2.74 11.80
CA ILE A 33 3.10 -3.28 10.44
C ILE A 33 1.68 -3.63 10.00
N LEU A 34 1.18 -2.94 8.98
CA LEU A 34 -0.21 -3.00 8.56
C LEU A 34 -0.38 -3.43 7.10
N GLY A 35 -1.48 -4.11 6.84
CA GLY A 35 -1.88 -4.53 5.51
C GLY A 35 -1.54 -6.00 5.22
N ILE A 36 -2.30 -6.61 4.32
CA ILE A 36 -2.17 -7.99 3.82
C ILE A 36 -2.36 -9.05 4.91
N ARG A 37 -1.63 -8.94 6.00
CA ARG A 37 -1.66 -9.86 7.16
C ARG A 37 -2.25 -9.18 8.39
N GLU A 38 -2.43 -9.94 9.47
CA GLU A 38 -2.79 -9.39 10.77
C GLU A 38 -1.81 -8.31 11.20
N PRO A 39 -2.27 -7.19 11.76
CA PRO A 39 -1.40 -6.13 12.26
C PRO A 39 -0.42 -6.65 13.29
N GLN A 40 0.81 -6.21 13.18
CA GLN A 40 1.89 -6.55 14.13
C GLN A 40 2.50 -5.29 14.69
N LYS A 41 2.97 -5.38 15.93
CA LYS A 41 3.72 -4.29 16.57
C LYS A 41 5.17 -4.71 16.74
N THR A 42 6.09 -3.78 16.51
CA THR A 42 7.52 -3.98 16.69
C THR A 42 8.16 -2.66 17.11
N THR A 43 9.46 -2.69 17.32
CA THR A 43 10.23 -1.49 17.68
C THR A 43 11.32 -1.26 16.64
N CYS A 44 11.49 -0.01 16.23
CA CYS A 44 12.59 0.40 15.38
C CYS A 44 13.89 0.36 16.19
N THR A 45 14.83 -0.51 15.83
CA THR A 45 16.12 -0.62 16.51
C THR A 45 17.26 0.02 15.74
N GLY A 46 17.02 0.48 14.52
CA GLY A 46 17.99 1.20 13.72
C GLY A 46 17.38 1.78 12.46
N VAL A 47 17.97 2.86 11.99
CA VAL A 47 17.62 3.50 10.72
C VAL A 47 18.90 3.63 9.90
N GLU A 48 18.86 3.19 8.65
CA GLU A 48 20.01 3.24 7.73
C GLU A 48 19.63 4.00 6.46
N MET A 49 20.58 4.78 5.96
CA MET A 49 20.51 5.42 4.64
C MET A 49 21.90 5.46 4.03
N PHE A 50 22.04 4.95 2.80
CA PHE A 50 23.34 4.88 2.11
C PHE A 50 24.43 4.18 2.95
N ARG A 51 24.08 3.07 3.63
CA ARG A 51 24.97 2.30 4.53
C ARG A 51 25.45 3.07 5.78
N LYS A 52 24.82 4.20 6.09
CA LYS A 52 25.08 4.95 7.32
C LYS A 52 23.97 4.73 8.32
N LEU A 53 24.35 4.53 9.56
CA LEU A 53 23.40 4.47 10.68
C LEU A 53 22.97 5.90 11.02
N LEU A 54 21.66 6.08 11.17
CA LEU A 54 21.06 7.34 11.52
C LEU A 54 20.21 7.17 12.78
N ASP A 55 19.95 8.28 13.47
CA ASP A 55 19.04 8.30 14.61
C ASP A 55 17.57 8.34 14.14
N SER A 56 17.32 8.87 12.97
CA SER A 56 15.98 9.02 12.43
C SER A 56 15.98 9.14 10.90
N GLY A 57 14.83 8.82 10.30
CA GLY A 57 14.53 9.07 8.88
C GLY A 57 13.34 10.01 8.77
N GLU A 58 13.38 10.92 7.81
CA GLU A 58 12.35 11.93 7.58
C GLU A 58 11.55 11.67 6.30
N ALA A 59 10.41 12.33 6.18
CA ALA A 59 9.57 12.25 4.98
C ALA A 59 10.39 12.60 3.73
N GLY A 60 10.26 11.75 2.70
CA GLY A 60 11.02 11.86 1.46
C GLY A 60 12.29 11.03 1.41
N ASP A 61 12.80 10.59 2.54
CA ASP A 61 14.01 9.77 2.60
C ASP A 61 13.75 8.31 2.20
N ASN A 62 14.69 7.72 1.46
CA ASN A 62 14.74 6.28 1.27
C ASN A 62 15.58 5.68 2.39
N VAL A 63 14.95 4.89 3.23
CA VAL A 63 15.59 4.37 4.45
C VAL A 63 15.41 2.87 4.60
N GLY A 64 16.33 2.25 5.31
CA GLY A 64 16.20 0.91 5.85
C GLY A 64 15.90 1.00 7.34
N VAL A 65 14.85 0.33 7.79
CA VAL A 65 14.43 0.29 9.18
C VAL A 65 14.67 -1.10 9.75
N LEU A 66 15.44 -1.19 10.84
CA LEU A 66 15.65 -2.45 11.56
C LEU A 66 14.48 -2.66 12.52
N LEU A 67 13.92 -3.86 12.48
CA LEU A 67 12.76 -4.25 13.28
C LEU A 67 13.16 -5.29 14.33
N ARG A 68 12.77 -5.04 15.58
CA ARG A 68 13.06 -5.94 16.70
C ARG A 68 12.18 -7.18 16.64
N GLY A 69 12.81 -8.36 16.76
CA GLY A 69 12.08 -9.63 16.92
C GLY A 69 11.19 -10.02 15.77
N THR A 70 11.30 -9.35 14.63
CA THR A 70 10.50 -9.63 13.44
C THR A 70 11.32 -10.44 12.46
N LYS A 71 10.79 -11.57 12.02
CA LYS A 71 11.42 -12.42 11.01
C LYS A 71 11.11 -11.90 9.60
N ARG A 72 11.99 -12.17 8.66
CA ARG A 72 11.82 -11.78 7.26
C ARG A 72 10.48 -12.29 6.69
N GLU A 73 10.06 -13.49 7.07
CA GLU A 73 8.83 -14.12 6.61
C GLU A 73 7.55 -13.45 7.15
N GLU A 74 7.69 -12.65 8.19
CA GLU A 74 6.55 -11.97 8.84
C GLU A 74 6.20 -10.63 8.22
N VAL A 75 7.04 -10.12 7.33
CA VAL A 75 6.87 -8.83 6.66
C VAL A 75 7.01 -9.01 5.16
N GLU A 76 6.17 -8.31 4.39
CA GLU A 76 6.23 -8.40 2.93
C GLU A 76 5.98 -7.06 2.26
N ARG A 77 6.41 -6.98 1.01
CA ARG A 77 6.16 -5.84 0.14
C ARG A 77 4.65 -5.55 0.07
N GLY A 78 4.30 -4.29 0.15
CA GLY A 78 2.91 -3.83 0.13
C GLY A 78 2.32 -3.55 1.49
N GLN A 79 2.94 -4.05 2.55
CA GLN A 79 2.60 -3.63 3.91
C GLN A 79 3.10 -2.20 4.16
N VAL A 80 2.60 -1.58 5.22
CA VAL A 80 2.98 -0.22 5.61
C VAL A 80 3.48 -0.23 7.03
N LEU A 81 4.62 0.40 7.25
CA LEU A 81 5.12 0.71 8.60
C LEU A 81 4.55 2.06 9.01
N ALA A 82 3.88 2.10 10.13
CA ALA A 82 3.23 3.31 10.62
C ALA A 82 3.36 3.45 12.14
N LYS A 83 3.16 4.67 12.62
CA LYS A 83 3.00 4.91 14.05
C LYS A 83 1.73 4.19 14.51
N PRO A 84 1.75 3.47 15.65
CA PRO A 84 0.58 2.75 16.14
C PRO A 84 -0.66 3.63 16.19
N GLY A 85 -1.77 3.14 15.61
CA GLY A 85 -3.05 3.85 15.58
C GLY A 85 -3.17 4.97 14.54
N SER A 86 -2.13 5.27 13.76
CA SER A 86 -2.15 6.38 12.79
C SER A 86 -2.90 6.07 11.51
N ILE A 87 -2.94 4.81 11.09
CA ILE A 87 -3.63 4.33 9.89
C ILE A 87 -4.16 2.93 10.15
N LYS A 88 -5.21 2.53 9.43
CA LYS A 88 -5.83 1.20 9.58
C LYS A 88 -5.93 0.48 8.24
N PRO A 89 -5.84 -0.86 8.24
CA PRO A 89 -6.11 -1.65 7.04
C PRO A 89 -7.60 -1.75 6.75
N HIS A 90 -7.96 -1.74 5.47
CA HIS A 90 -9.34 -1.87 5.00
C HIS A 90 -9.42 -2.78 3.80
N THR A 91 -10.54 -3.51 3.69
CA THR A 91 -10.87 -4.31 2.51
C THR A 91 -11.97 -3.66 1.68
N LYS A 92 -12.81 -2.81 2.28
CA LYS A 92 -13.92 -2.14 1.60
C LYS A 92 -13.75 -0.64 1.65
N PHE A 93 -13.98 0.01 0.51
CA PHE A 93 -13.91 1.46 0.42
C PHE A 93 -14.72 1.98 -0.75
N LYS A 94 -15.03 3.27 -0.71
CA LYS A 94 -15.60 4.00 -1.84
C LYS A 94 -14.50 4.73 -2.57
N ALA A 95 -14.54 4.70 -3.88
CA ALA A 95 -13.53 5.32 -4.73
C ALA A 95 -14.17 6.17 -5.81
N GLU A 96 -13.50 7.26 -6.14
CA GLU A 96 -13.78 8.05 -7.33
C GLU A 96 -12.70 7.71 -8.35
N ALA A 97 -13.10 7.30 -9.54
CA ALA A 97 -12.21 6.87 -10.58
C ALA A 97 -12.52 7.51 -11.93
N TYR A 98 -11.49 7.82 -12.68
CA TYR A 98 -11.59 8.20 -14.08
C TYR A 98 -11.13 7.02 -14.93
N VAL A 99 -11.97 6.63 -15.88
CA VAL A 99 -11.67 5.52 -16.78
C VAL A 99 -10.98 6.06 -18.03
N LEU A 100 -9.72 5.74 -18.20
CA LEU A 100 -8.93 6.20 -19.35
C LEU A 100 -9.53 5.72 -20.66
N LYS A 101 -9.53 6.59 -21.66
CA LYS A 101 -9.92 6.27 -23.02
C LYS A 101 -8.82 5.47 -23.72
N LYS A 102 -9.17 4.83 -24.83
CA LYS A 102 -8.21 4.08 -25.64
C LYS A 102 -7.01 4.95 -26.05
N GLU A 103 -7.26 6.19 -26.45
CA GLU A 103 -6.22 7.15 -26.87
C GLU A 103 -5.29 7.53 -25.71
N GLU A 104 -5.75 7.40 -24.48
CA GLU A 104 -4.98 7.67 -23.28
C GLU A 104 -4.26 6.40 -22.74
N GLY A 105 -4.31 5.30 -23.48
CA GLY A 105 -3.74 4.03 -23.08
C GLY A 105 -4.67 3.14 -22.25
N GLY A 106 -5.94 3.50 -22.17
CA GLY A 106 -6.95 2.78 -21.39
C GLY A 106 -7.77 1.78 -22.18
N ARG A 107 -8.93 1.47 -21.65
CA ARG A 107 -9.88 0.52 -22.23
C ARG A 107 -10.53 1.08 -23.48
N HIS A 108 -11.01 0.17 -24.34
CA HIS A 108 -11.89 0.49 -25.46
C HIS A 108 -13.29 -0.12 -25.30
N THR A 109 -13.50 -0.89 -24.23
CA THR A 109 -14.78 -1.55 -23.91
C THR A 109 -15.27 -1.10 -22.52
N PRO A 110 -16.60 -1.11 -22.29
CA PRO A 110 -17.13 -0.82 -20.96
C PRO A 110 -16.85 -1.96 -19.98
N PHE A 111 -17.02 -1.68 -18.70
CA PHE A 111 -17.05 -2.71 -17.68
C PHE A 111 -18.33 -2.63 -16.86
N PHE A 112 -18.66 -3.73 -16.18
CA PHE A 112 -19.91 -3.92 -15.44
C PHE A 112 -19.62 -4.20 -13.97
N SER A 113 -20.67 -4.21 -13.14
CA SER A 113 -20.55 -4.66 -11.74
C SER A 113 -19.94 -6.07 -11.68
N ASN A 114 -19.22 -6.34 -10.60
CA ASN A 114 -18.45 -7.57 -10.38
C ASN A 114 -17.18 -7.69 -11.24
N TYR A 115 -16.76 -6.62 -11.89
CA TYR A 115 -15.46 -6.55 -12.52
C TYR A 115 -14.36 -6.68 -11.45
N ARG A 116 -13.33 -7.50 -11.72
CA ARG A 116 -12.30 -7.87 -10.77
C ARG A 116 -10.89 -7.56 -11.27
N PRO A 117 -10.52 -6.29 -11.41
CA PRO A 117 -9.17 -5.90 -11.82
C PRO A 117 -8.18 -5.92 -10.66
N GLN A 118 -6.91 -5.60 -10.94
CA GLN A 118 -5.89 -5.34 -9.94
C GLN A 118 -5.91 -3.86 -9.55
N PHE A 119 -5.81 -3.63 -8.24
CA PHE A 119 -5.70 -2.31 -7.63
C PHE A 119 -4.28 -2.11 -7.15
N TYR A 120 -3.60 -1.10 -7.66
CA TYR A 120 -2.21 -0.81 -7.34
C TYR A 120 -2.13 0.27 -6.27
N PHE A 121 -1.70 -0.12 -5.09
CA PHE A 121 -1.50 0.76 -3.94
C PHE A 121 -0.01 0.82 -3.62
N ARG A 122 0.58 2.00 -3.65
CA ARG A 122 1.99 2.20 -3.28
C ARG A 122 2.91 1.17 -3.93
N THR A 123 3.32 0.13 -3.20
CA THR A 123 4.32 -0.85 -3.62
C THR A 123 3.74 -2.22 -4.01
N THR A 124 2.43 -2.40 -3.97
CA THR A 124 1.80 -3.69 -4.27
C THR A 124 0.50 -3.54 -5.04
N ASP A 125 0.03 -4.66 -5.56
CA ASP A 125 -1.29 -4.78 -6.16
C ASP A 125 -2.13 -5.84 -5.46
N VAL A 126 -3.43 -5.62 -5.45
CA VAL A 126 -4.41 -6.54 -4.85
C VAL A 126 -5.60 -6.62 -5.79
N THR A 127 -6.11 -7.84 -5.98
CA THR A 127 -7.35 -8.05 -6.73
C THR A 127 -8.53 -7.54 -5.91
N GLY A 128 -9.42 -6.81 -6.55
CA GLY A 128 -10.64 -6.31 -5.92
C GLY A 128 -11.83 -6.42 -6.82
N THR A 129 -13.03 -6.43 -6.23
CA THR A 129 -14.30 -6.48 -6.94
C THR A 129 -14.93 -5.09 -6.91
N ILE A 130 -15.38 -4.59 -8.06
CA ILE A 130 -16.06 -3.31 -8.21
C ILE A 130 -17.56 -3.53 -8.18
N LYS A 131 -18.24 -2.75 -7.35
CA LYS A 131 -19.70 -2.65 -7.34
C LYS A 131 -20.10 -1.25 -7.78
N LEU A 132 -20.84 -1.17 -8.87
CA LEU A 132 -21.33 0.09 -9.41
C LEU A 132 -22.53 0.61 -8.60
N PRO A 133 -22.75 1.94 -8.59
CA PRO A 133 -23.92 2.52 -7.91
C PRO A 133 -25.23 1.95 -8.46
N GLU A 134 -26.26 1.95 -7.63
CA GLU A 134 -27.61 1.58 -8.05
C GLU A 134 -28.06 2.44 -9.23
N GLY A 135 -28.63 1.80 -10.26
CA GLY A 135 -29.03 2.47 -11.49
C GLY A 135 -27.93 2.62 -12.54
N THR A 136 -26.69 2.28 -12.21
CA THR A 136 -25.59 2.27 -13.17
C THR A 136 -25.29 0.83 -13.58
N GLU A 137 -25.50 0.51 -14.85
CA GLU A 137 -25.30 -0.85 -15.38
C GLU A 137 -23.87 -1.07 -15.88
N MET A 138 -23.26 -0.03 -16.47
CA MET A 138 -21.94 -0.11 -17.04
C MET A 138 -21.19 1.22 -16.92
N VAL A 139 -19.87 1.16 -17.04
CA VAL A 139 -18.99 2.33 -17.10
C VAL A 139 -18.23 2.31 -18.41
N MET A 140 -18.27 3.42 -19.14
CA MET A 140 -17.60 3.57 -20.43
C MET A 140 -16.23 4.23 -20.28
N PRO A 141 -15.29 3.95 -21.19
CA PRO A 141 -14.05 4.71 -21.24
C PRO A 141 -14.32 6.21 -21.35
N GLY A 142 -13.61 7.00 -20.55
CA GLY A 142 -13.83 8.45 -20.44
C GLY A 142 -14.79 8.90 -19.35
N ASP A 143 -15.45 7.96 -18.70
CA ASP A 143 -16.37 8.28 -17.60
C ASP A 143 -15.62 8.52 -16.29
N ASN A 144 -16.22 9.40 -15.46
CA ASN A 144 -15.92 9.49 -14.04
C ASN A 144 -16.99 8.71 -13.27
N ILE A 145 -16.59 7.90 -12.31
CA ILE A 145 -17.50 7.06 -11.55
C ILE A 145 -17.13 7.00 -10.08
N THR A 146 -18.14 7.03 -9.21
CA THR A 146 -17.99 6.68 -7.80
C THR A 146 -18.43 5.23 -7.66
N MET A 147 -17.57 4.39 -7.07
CA MET A 147 -17.83 2.96 -6.97
C MET A 147 -17.46 2.42 -5.60
N GLU A 148 -18.01 1.28 -5.23
CA GLU A 148 -17.62 0.52 -4.05
C GLU A 148 -16.65 -0.57 -4.46
N VAL A 149 -15.58 -0.72 -3.68
CA VAL A 149 -14.53 -1.72 -3.94
C VAL A 149 -14.40 -2.63 -2.75
N THR A 150 -14.28 -3.93 -3.02
CA THR A 150 -13.95 -4.94 -2.00
C THR A 150 -12.67 -5.64 -2.44
N LEU A 151 -11.61 -5.48 -1.65
CA LEU A 151 -10.31 -6.10 -1.91
C LEU A 151 -10.25 -7.51 -1.33
N LEU A 152 -9.46 -8.40 -1.96
CA LEU A 152 -9.21 -9.75 -1.44
C LEU A 152 -8.33 -9.74 -0.19
N SER A 153 -7.45 -8.75 -0.06
CA SER A 153 -6.58 -8.61 1.11
C SER A 153 -6.66 -7.19 1.66
N PRO A 154 -6.54 -6.99 2.97
CA PRO A 154 -6.59 -5.66 3.54
C PRO A 154 -5.35 -4.84 3.15
N ILE A 155 -5.56 -3.55 2.93
CA ILE A 155 -4.50 -2.58 2.62
C ILE A 155 -4.62 -1.42 3.60
N ALA A 156 -3.50 -0.98 4.14
CA ALA A 156 -3.46 0.20 4.98
C ALA A 156 -3.82 1.43 4.13
N MET A 157 -4.90 2.11 4.47
CA MET A 157 -5.36 3.26 3.70
C MET A 157 -6.07 4.28 4.57
N ASP A 158 -6.04 5.50 4.10
CA ASP A 158 -6.76 6.61 4.67
C ASP A 158 -7.45 7.38 3.54
N LYS A 159 -8.38 8.24 3.90
CA LYS A 159 -9.12 9.06 2.94
C LYS A 159 -8.15 9.87 2.08
N GLY A 160 -8.39 9.87 0.77
CA GLY A 160 -7.55 10.60 -0.19
C GLY A 160 -6.36 9.81 -0.74
N LEU A 161 -6.17 8.56 -0.32
CA LEU A 161 -5.13 7.72 -0.90
C LEU A 161 -5.39 7.50 -2.40
N LYS A 162 -4.38 7.77 -3.22
CA LYS A 162 -4.45 7.55 -4.66
C LYS A 162 -4.03 6.12 -5.01
N PHE A 163 -4.66 5.57 -6.03
CA PHE A 163 -4.36 4.23 -6.53
C PHE A 163 -4.63 4.15 -8.03
N ALA A 164 -4.11 3.11 -8.66
CA ALA A 164 -4.39 2.82 -10.06
C ALA A 164 -5.11 1.49 -10.19
N ILE A 165 -5.93 1.37 -11.22
CA ILE A 165 -6.62 0.12 -11.57
C ILE A 165 -6.06 -0.34 -12.90
N ARG A 166 -5.66 -1.61 -12.98
CA ARG A 166 -5.11 -2.20 -14.19
C ARG A 166 -5.62 -3.61 -14.41
N GLU A 167 -5.65 -4.01 -15.67
CA GLU A 167 -5.96 -5.37 -16.09
C GLU A 167 -4.86 -5.84 -17.02
N GLY A 168 -4.20 -6.97 -16.67
CA GLY A 168 -3.10 -7.51 -17.46
C GLY A 168 -1.92 -6.54 -17.63
N GLY A 169 -1.67 -5.67 -16.65
CA GLY A 169 -0.57 -4.71 -16.68
C GLY A 169 -0.87 -3.40 -17.44
N ARG A 170 -2.10 -3.22 -17.87
CA ARG A 170 -2.55 -2.02 -18.62
C ARG A 170 -3.54 -1.18 -17.83
#